data_8f50eec8d07ff1ccbfaf37636af51526
#
_entry.id   8f50eec8d07ff1ccbfaf37636af51526
#
_cell.length_a   1.000
_cell.length_b   1.000
_cell.length_c   1.000
_cell.angle_alpha   90.00
_cell.angle_beta   90.00
_cell.angle_gamma   90.00
#
_symmetry.space_group_name_H-M   'P 1'
#
loop_
_entity.id
_entity.type
_entity.pdbx_description
1 polymer ?
#
loop_
_entity_poly.entity_id
_entity_poly.type
_entity_poly.pdbx_seq_one_letter_code
_entity_poly.pdbx_strand_id
1 'polypeptide(L)'
;MTECVYYENILIMIDLHKVEGFEWDKGNARKNEKHGITQAEAEQIFANEPLLVLQDEKHSHDEQRFHALGITNEKRLLHVTFTLRYNGTKIRVISARSMHLKERRAYEQEA
;
A
#
# COMPACT_ATOMS: atom_id res chain seq x y z
N MET A 1 -2.30 13.12 -8.19
CA MET A 1 -1.25 12.71 -9.13
C MET A 1 -1.50 11.29 -9.60
N THR A 2 -1.33 11.05 -10.86
CA THR A 2 -1.40 9.70 -11.39
C THR A 2 0.00 9.10 -11.30
N GLU A 3 0.11 7.98 -10.60
CA GLU A 3 1.38 7.29 -10.48
C GLU A 3 1.38 6.05 -11.35
N CYS A 4 2.50 5.81 -12.03
CA CYS A 4 2.72 4.63 -12.86
C CYS A 4 3.47 3.58 -12.04
N VAL A 5 2.90 2.38 -11.96
CA VAL A 5 3.50 1.28 -11.21
C VAL A 5 3.58 0.05 -12.11
N TYR A 6 4.50 -0.86 -11.77
CA TYR A 6 4.72 -2.08 -12.55
C TYR A 6 4.27 -3.30 -11.78
N TYR A 7 3.63 -4.22 -12.49
CA TYR A 7 3.27 -5.52 -11.97
C TYR A 7 3.50 -6.55 -13.09
N GLU A 8 4.45 -7.45 -12.88
CA GLU A 8 4.79 -8.49 -13.87
C GLU A 8 4.89 -7.96 -15.30
N ASN A 9 5.62 -6.87 -15.50
CA ASN A 9 5.80 -6.19 -16.78
C ASN A 9 4.55 -5.47 -17.30
N ILE A 10 3.50 -5.37 -16.48
CA ILE A 10 2.29 -4.61 -16.83
C ILE A 10 2.33 -3.29 -16.09
N LEU A 11 2.14 -2.21 -16.86
CA LEU A 11 2.07 -0.87 -16.29
C LEU A 11 0.65 -0.62 -15.77
N ILE A 12 0.54 -0.32 -14.48
CA ILE A 12 -0.73 0.01 -13.84
C ILE A 12 -0.71 1.48 -13.47
N MET A 13 -1.80 2.19 -13.77
CA MET A 13 -1.94 3.59 -13.39
C MET A 13 -2.99 3.73 -12.30
N ILE A 14 -2.60 4.35 -11.19
CA ILE A 14 -3.49 4.65 -10.07
C ILE A 14 -3.46 6.14 -9.85
N ASP A 15 -4.65 6.75 -9.81
CA ASP A 15 -4.75 8.18 -9.58
C ASP A 15 -4.85 8.48 -8.08
N LEU A 16 -3.71 8.71 -7.47
CA LEU A 16 -3.64 9.04 -6.05
C LEU A 16 -4.09 10.47 -5.74
N HIS A 17 -4.24 11.33 -6.75
CA HIS A 17 -4.80 12.68 -6.55
C HIS A 17 -6.25 12.66 -6.12
N LYS A 18 -6.97 11.58 -6.44
CA LYS A 18 -8.36 11.44 -6.03
C LYS A 18 -8.50 11.07 -4.56
N VAL A 19 -7.42 10.60 -3.95
CA VAL A 19 -7.44 10.13 -2.56
C VAL A 19 -7.58 11.31 -1.61
N GLU A 20 -8.64 11.31 -0.82
CA GLU A 20 -8.94 12.35 0.17
C GLU A 20 -8.59 11.90 1.59
N GLY A 21 -8.36 10.61 1.78
CA GLY A 21 -8.06 10.09 3.11
C GLY A 21 -8.06 8.58 3.16
N PHE A 22 -8.02 8.08 4.38
CA PHE A 22 -7.91 6.65 4.67
C PHE A 22 -9.10 6.18 5.47
N GLU A 23 -9.46 4.91 5.28
CA GLU A 23 -10.51 4.26 6.04
C GLU A 23 -9.90 3.09 6.83
N TRP A 24 -10.18 3.06 8.11
CA TRP A 24 -9.70 2.01 9.01
C TRP A 24 -10.87 1.41 9.78
N ASP A 25 -10.85 0.10 9.99
CA ASP A 25 -11.74 -0.51 10.97
C ASP A 25 -10.93 -0.99 12.18
N LYS A 26 -11.63 -1.31 13.28
CA LYS A 26 -10.98 -1.72 14.54
C LYS A 26 -10.18 -3.01 14.39
N GLY A 27 -10.68 -3.94 13.58
CA GLY A 27 -10.00 -5.21 13.37
C GLY A 27 -8.67 -5.03 12.65
N ASN A 28 -8.66 -4.22 11.61
CA ASN A 28 -7.44 -3.96 10.84
C ASN A 28 -6.42 -3.18 11.66
N ALA A 29 -6.88 -2.20 12.43
CA ALA A 29 -5.99 -1.43 13.32
C ALA A 29 -5.30 -2.35 14.33
N ARG A 30 -6.05 -3.23 14.98
CA ARG A 30 -5.49 -4.19 15.95
C ARG A 30 -4.51 -5.15 15.31
N LYS A 31 -4.84 -5.65 14.12
CA LYS A 31 -3.97 -6.57 13.40
C LYS A 31 -2.62 -5.94 13.10
N ASN A 32 -2.62 -4.68 12.71
CA ASN A 32 -1.40 -3.97 12.40
C ASN A 32 -0.58 -3.68 13.64
N GLU A 33 -1.23 -3.39 14.76
CA GLU A 33 -0.55 -3.21 16.05
C GLU A 33 0.23 -4.45 16.46
N LYS A 34 -0.31 -5.65 16.18
CA LYS A 34 0.40 -6.91 16.46
C LYS A 34 1.70 -7.01 15.69
N HIS A 35 1.79 -6.37 14.52
CA HIS A 35 3.01 -6.33 13.72
C HIS A 35 3.87 -5.12 14.05
N GLY A 36 3.48 -4.33 15.04
CA GLY A 36 4.21 -3.13 15.43
C GLY A 36 4.13 -2.00 14.44
N ILE A 37 3.07 -1.95 13.63
CA ILE A 37 2.86 -0.91 12.64
C ILE A 37 1.71 -0.02 13.10
N THR A 38 1.95 1.29 13.18
CA THR A 38 0.88 2.24 13.50
C THR A 38 0.11 2.63 12.25
N GLN A 39 -1.11 3.15 12.44
CA GLN A 39 -1.89 3.69 11.33
C GLN A 39 -1.12 4.80 10.61
N ALA A 40 -0.50 5.69 11.38
CA ALA A 40 0.27 6.79 10.82
C ALA A 40 1.40 6.29 9.93
N GLU A 41 2.12 5.26 10.37
CA GLU A 41 3.21 4.69 9.57
C GLU A 41 2.71 4.09 8.26
N ALA A 42 1.60 3.35 8.31
CA ALA A 42 1.03 2.76 7.10
C ALA A 42 0.58 3.83 6.11
N GLU A 43 0.02 4.93 6.61
CA GLU A 43 -0.41 6.04 5.76
C GLU A 43 0.77 6.80 5.15
N GLN A 44 1.87 6.91 5.87
CA GLN A 44 3.04 7.65 5.42
C GLN A 44 3.63 7.12 4.11
N ILE A 45 3.58 5.82 3.88
CA ILE A 45 4.17 5.26 2.67
C ILE A 45 3.52 5.79 1.39
N PHE A 46 2.25 6.18 1.48
CA PHE A 46 1.52 6.71 0.31
C PHE A 46 1.92 8.14 -0.04
N ALA A 47 2.57 8.84 0.87
CA ALA A 47 3.06 10.20 0.65
C ALA A 47 4.56 10.24 0.29
N ASN A 48 5.26 9.13 0.46
CA ASN A 48 6.70 9.07 0.23
C ASN A 48 7.03 8.35 -1.08
N GLU A 49 8.20 8.64 -1.61
CA GLU A 49 8.71 8.01 -2.83
C GLU A 49 9.97 7.21 -2.54
N PRO A 50 10.20 6.12 -3.26
CA PRO A 50 9.31 5.51 -4.26
C PRO A 50 8.16 4.76 -3.63
N LEU A 51 7.05 4.65 -4.36
CA LEU A 51 5.90 3.84 -3.97
C LEU A 51 5.64 2.85 -5.10
N LEU A 52 5.76 1.55 -4.79
CA LEU A 52 5.48 0.50 -5.76
C LEU A 52 4.14 -0.11 -5.43
N VAL A 53 3.26 -0.22 -6.41
CA VAL A 53 1.93 -0.79 -6.22
C VAL A 53 1.75 -1.97 -7.17
N LEU A 54 1.36 -3.10 -6.62
CA LEU A 54 1.11 -4.34 -7.34
C LEU A 54 -0.36 -4.72 -7.18
N GLN A 55 -0.98 -5.17 -8.25
CA GLN A 55 -2.36 -5.65 -8.17
C GLN A 55 -2.38 -7.06 -7.60
N ASP A 56 -3.27 -7.32 -6.66
CA ASP A 56 -3.48 -8.66 -6.12
C ASP A 56 -4.62 -9.34 -6.88
N GLU A 57 -4.30 -9.97 -7.99
CA GLU A 57 -5.28 -10.65 -8.83
C GLU A 57 -5.96 -11.81 -8.11
N LYS A 58 -5.24 -12.47 -7.23
CA LYS A 58 -5.69 -13.68 -6.56
C LYS A 58 -6.82 -13.40 -5.56
N HIS A 59 -6.81 -12.23 -4.94
CA HIS A 59 -7.77 -11.85 -3.91
C HIS A 59 -8.68 -10.69 -4.31
N SER A 60 -8.87 -10.46 -5.61
CA SER A 60 -9.65 -9.35 -6.15
C SER A 60 -11.02 -9.80 -6.67
N HIS A 61 -11.72 -10.67 -5.92
CA HIS A 61 -13.02 -11.20 -6.36
C HIS A 61 -14.16 -10.19 -6.26
N ASP A 62 -14.36 -9.61 -5.09
CA ASP A 62 -15.46 -8.67 -4.83
C ASP A 62 -15.02 -7.23 -4.99
N GLU A 63 -13.79 -6.93 -4.61
CA GLU A 63 -13.20 -5.63 -4.78
C GLU A 63 -11.72 -5.79 -5.11
N GLN A 64 -11.20 -4.88 -5.91
CA GLN A 64 -9.83 -4.94 -6.37
C GLN A 64 -8.87 -4.63 -5.23
N ARG A 65 -7.91 -5.51 -4.98
CA ARG A 65 -6.90 -5.35 -3.94
C ARG A 65 -5.54 -5.06 -4.53
N PHE A 66 -4.75 -4.33 -3.77
CA PHE A 66 -3.41 -3.92 -4.17
C PHE A 66 -2.44 -4.14 -3.02
N HIS A 67 -1.18 -4.34 -3.37
CA HIS A 67 -0.08 -4.39 -2.43
C HIS A 67 0.83 -3.20 -2.70
N ALA A 68 1.09 -2.40 -1.68
CA ALA A 68 1.99 -1.27 -1.77
C ALA A 68 3.28 -1.57 -1.02
N LEU A 69 4.41 -1.33 -1.67
CA LEU A 69 5.72 -1.35 -1.03
C LEU A 69 6.21 0.08 -0.94
N GLY A 70 6.49 0.54 0.26
CA GLY A 70 6.86 1.93 0.47
C GLY A 70 7.69 2.14 1.72
N ILE A 71 8.02 3.39 1.98
CA ILE A 71 8.92 3.78 3.05
C ILE A 71 8.26 4.82 3.96
N THR A 72 8.40 4.64 5.27
CA THR A 72 7.89 5.61 6.24
C THR A 72 8.84 6.81 6.35
N ASN A 73 8.40 7.83 7.06
CA ASN A 73 9.22 9.01 7.32
C ASN A 73 10.51 8.67 8.07
N GLU A 74 10.49 7.59 8.86
CA GLU A 74 11.66 7.13 9.61
C GLU A 74 12.45 6.02 8.88
N LYS A 75 12.21 5.88 7.58
CA LYS A 75 12.93 4.95 6.70
C LYS A 75 12.61 3.47 6.95
N ARG A 76 11.47 3.18 7.53
CA ARG A 76 10.99 1.83 7.71
C ARG A 76 10.33 1.34 6.42
N LEU A 77 10.67 0.13 5.96
CA LEU A 77 10.14 -0.44 4.73
C LEU A 77 8.92 -1.30 5.02
N LEU A 78 7.77 -0.92 4.47
CA LEU A 78 6.50 -1.56 4.75
C LEU A 78 5.83 -2.13 3.50
N HIS A 79 5.09 -3.20 3.73
CA HIS A 79 4.17 -3.79 2.77
C HIS A 79 2.75 -3.54 3.29
N VAL A 80 1.94 -2.85 2.50
CA VAL A 80 0.56 -2.52 2.87
C VAL A 80 -0.39 -3.08 1.83
N THR A 81 -1.35 -3.91 2.28
CA THR A 81 -2.42 -4.39 1.40
C THR A 81 -3.61 -3.46 1.58
N PHE A 82 -4.17 -3.00 0.48
CA PHE A 82 -5.25 -2.02 0.53
C PHE A 82 -6.21 -2.20 -0.63
N THR A 83 -7.36 -1.56 -0.51
CA THR A 83 -8.32 -1.41 -1.61
C THR A 83 -8.76 0.04 -1.67
N LEU A 84 -9.34 0.42 -2.80
CA LEU A 84 -9.87 1.77 -2.98
C LEU A 84 -11.37 1.75 -2.77
N ARG A 85 -11.89 2.74 -2.07
CA ARG A 85 -13.30 2.89 -1.78
C ARG A 85 -13.81 4.25 -2.23
N TYR A 86 -15.14 4.35 -2.40
CA TYR A 86 -15.82 5.59 -2.76
C TYR A 86 -15.23 6.21 -4.03
N ASN A 87 -15.24 5.41 -5.12
CA ASN A 87 -14.72 5.82 -6.44
C ASN A 87 -13.25 6.25 -6.39
N GLY A 88 -12.45 5.61 -5.54
CA GLY A 88 -11.03 5.90 -5.46
C GLY A 88 -10.66 7.07 -4.56
N THR A 89 -11.62 7.61 -3.79
CA THR A 89 -11.33 8.75 -2.91
C THR A 89 -10.79 8.35 -1.54
N LYS A 90 -10.94 7.09 -1.15
CA LYS A 90 -10.43 6.59 0.14
C LYS A 90 -9.58 5.35 -0.08
N ILE A 91 -8.48 5.27 0.65
CA ILE A 91 -7.67 4.06 0.74
C ILE A 91 -8.11 3.31 1.99
N ARG A 92 -8.62 2.09 1.80
CA ARG A 92 -8.94 1.22 2.93
C ARG A 92 -7.78 0.25 3.14
N VAL A 93 -7.10 0.37 4.26
CA VAL A 93 -5.98 -0.50 4.60
C VAL A 93 -6.51 -1.82 5.14
N ILE A 94 -6.09 -2.91 4.53
CA ILE A 94 -6.47 -4.26 4.94
C ILE A 94 -5.44 -4.83 5.90
N SER A 95 -4.15 -4.67 5.60
CA SER A 95 -3.08 -5.10 6.47
C SER A 95 -1.80 -4.32 6.19
N ALA A 96 -0.94 -4.25 7.20
CA ALA A 96 0.37 -3.61 7.06
C ALA A 96 1.40 -4.42 7.87
N ARG A 97 2.57 -4.60 7.30
CA ARG A 97 3.69 -5.31 7.93
C ARG A 97 5.01 -4.81 7.36
N SER A 98 6.10 -5.21 8.01
CA SER A 98 7.42 -4.94 7.45
C SER A 98 7.63 -5.78 6.19
N MET A 99 8.42 -5.29 5.26
CA MET A 99 8.75 -6.02 4.04
C MET A 99 9.52 -7.30 4.35
N HIS A 100 9.22 -8.36 3.62
CA HIS A 100 10.06 -9.55 3.61
C HIS A 100 11.30 -9.27 2.77
N LEU A 101 12.33 -10.09 2.92
CA LEU A 101 13.60 -9.85 2.23
C LEU A 101 13.45 -9.75 0.71
N LYS A 102 12.63 -10.60 0.13
CA LYS A 102 12.38 -10.58 -1.31
C LYS A 102 11.75 -9.28 -1.77
N GLU A 103 10.79 -8.78 -0.97
CA GLU A 103 10.11 -7.51 -1.25
C GLU A 103 11.08 -6.34 -1.11
N ARG A 104 11.90 -6.37 -0.07
CA ARG A 104 12.92 -5.34 0.15
C ARG A 104 13.89 -5.26 -1.04
N ARG A 105 14.34 -6.39 -1.54
CA ARG A 105 15.25 -6.43 -2.69
C ARG A 105 14.59 -5.83 -3.93
N ALA A 106 13.34 -6.21 -4.19
CA ALA A 106 12.60 -5.67 -5.32
C ALA A 106 12.40 -4.15 -5.20
N TYR A 107 12.07 -3.69 -4.01
CA TYR A 107 11.89 -2.27 -3.73
C TYR A 107 13.18 -1.48 -3.93
N GLU A 108 14.29 -1.99 -3.41
CA GLU A 108 15.57 -1.32 -3.50
C GLU A 108 16.09 -1.21 -4.94
N GLN A 109 15.74 -2.15 -5.80
CA GLN A 109 16.09 -2.09 -7.22
C GLN A 109 15.35 -0.96 -7.95
N GLU A 110 14.15 -0.62 -7.50
CA GLU A 110 13.36 0.45 -8.10
C GLU A 110 13.64 1.82 -7.46
N ALA A 111 14.31 1.82 -6.35
CA ALA A 111 14.58 3.06 -5.61
C ALA A 111 15.69 3.90 -6.25
#